data_9fac2a3bf727130bf94845badb408114
#
_entry.id   9fac2a3bf727130bf94845badb408114
#
_cell.length_a   1.000
_cell.length_b   1.000
_cell.length_c   1.000
_cell.angle_alpha   90.00
_cell.angle_beta   90.00
_cell.angle_gamma   90.00
#
_symmetry.space_group_name_H-M   'P 1'
#
loop_
_entity.id
_entity.type
_entity.pdbx_description
1 polymer ?
#
loop_
_entity_poly.entity_id
_entity_poly.type
_entity_poly.pdbx_seq_one_letter_code
_entity_poly.pdbx_strand_id
1 'polypeptide(L)'
;MSEVVLRDFGWRHAGRKAWAVRGVDLRIAHGERVLLLGGSGAGKSTLLAALAGLLPEDSGDAEGSVEIDGLDPRKARERVGIVFQDPQTQLVMARSGDDVAFGLENRGVPAAEIWPRVGDALARVGFRYPIDRATAALSGGEQQRLALAGVLALRPGLLLLDEPTANLDPAGAALVRDAVARSGDADTTLIIVEHRVAEALPLVDRVVILEPGGGIRADGPPAAVFGAHGDHLADEGVWVPDRPLPTFPQSRSNSSDIFVRVTGVAKSNRLAPISMTVRAGEVLAVTGPNGVGKSTLALILGGLLAPTSGRVTALGERLPPHKWRAADLTRRIGSVFQNPEHQFVTNRVSDELAVGPRRLGRSPAEVTAVVDELLERLRLTRLAGANPYTLSGGEARRLSVATALATAPRLLVLDEPTFGQDRRTWIELVALLAALRDDGHGVVAITHDEDFVTALADRVQSLDRAAPDGALPHGAPPHGAPPHGEQSGSASQGEARSAPEVAGPAGAALVDRP
;
A
#
# COMPACT_ATOMS: atom_id res chain seq x y z
N MET A 1 15.21 21.78 -14.25
CA MET A 1 15.84 21.75 -12.90
C MET A 1 15.36 22.94 -12.11
N SER A 2 15.07 22.78 -10.83
CA SER A 2 14.72 23.89 -9.96
C SER A 2 15.60 23.88 -8.71
N GLU A 3 16.05 25.07 -8.29
CA GLU A 3 16.70 25.28 -7.00
C GLU A 3 15.65 25.51 -5.93
N VAL A 4 15.86 24.94 -4.74
CA VAL A 4 15.00 25.14 -3.57
C VAL A 4 15.79 25.83 -2.48
N VAL A 5 15.24 26.89 -1.90
CA VAL A 5 15.86 27.63 -0.78
C VAL A 5 14.81 27.88 0.30
N LEU A 6 15.10 27.41 1.51
CA LEU A 6 14.36 27.74 2.72
C LEU A 6 15.26 28.56 3.65
N ARG A 7 14.71 29.62 4.25
CA ARG A 7 15.42 30.45 5.23
C ARG A 7 14.55 30.61 6.46
N ASP A 8 15.01 30.08 7.58
CA ASP A 8 14.32 30.07 8.89
C ASP A 8 12.83 29.71 8.76
N PHE A 9 12.53 28.74 7.87
CA PHE A 9 11.15 28.40 7.56
C PHE A 9 10.49 27.66 8.70
N GLY A 10 9.28 28.12 9.06
CA GLY A 10 8.41 27.47 10.03
C GLY A 10 6.95 27.48 9.55
N TRP A 11 6.21 26.43 9.95
CA TRP A 11 4.77 26.34 9.73
C TRP A 11 4.06 25.71 10.93
N ARG A 12 2.99 26.37 11.39
CA ARG A 12 2.10 25.88 12.41
C ARG A 12 0.66 25.87 11.90
N HIS A 13 0.06 24.68 11.84
CA HIS A 13 -1.34 24.56 11.39
C HIS A 13 -2.31 25.27 12.32
N ALA A 14 -3.36 25.89 11.75
CA ALA A 14 -4.41 26.56 12.51
C ALA A 14 -5.01 25.63 13.58
N GLY A 15 -5.23 26.18 14.78
CA GLY A 15 -5.74 25.42 15.92
C GLY A 15 -4.75 24.46 16.60
N ARG A 16 -3.52 24.31 16.08
CA ARG A 16 -2.45 23.56 16.73
C ARG A 16 -1.55 24.47 17.54
N LYS A 17 -1.11 23.99 18.74
CA LYS A 17 -0.14 24.73 19.57
C LYS A 17 1.30 24.48 19.15
N ALA A 18 1.60 23.28 18.69
CA ALA A 18 2.92 22.87 18.27
C ALA A 18 3.17 23.24 16.81
N TRP A 19 4.39 23.64 16.49
CA TRP A 19 4.88 23.81 15.14
C TRP A 19 5.00 22.44 14.45
N ALA A 20 4.63 22.38 13.18
CA ALA A 20 4.88 21.20 12.35
C ALA A 20 6.34 21.14 11.94
N VAL A 21 6.90 22.28 11.54
CA VAL A 21 8.32 22.53 11.28
C VAL A 21 8.67 23.93 11.76
N ARG A 22 9.92 24.17 12.18
CA ARG A 22 10.38 25.49 12.59
C ARG A 22 11.90 25.62 12.46
N GLY A 23 12.38 26.78 12.01
CA GLY A 23 13.80 27.04 11.90
C GLY A 23 14.48 26.15 10.84
N VAL A 24 13.80 25.90 9.72
CA VAL A 24 14.36 25.08 8.63
C VAL A 24 15.17 25.97 7.69
N ASP A 25 16.49 25.81 7.70
CA ASP A 25 17.42 26.37 6.72
C ASP A 25 17.88 25.25 5.80
N LEU A 26 17.50 25.30 4.52
CA LEU A 26 17.81 24.25 3.55
C LEU A 26 18.00 24.84 2.15
N ARG A 27 19.07 24.43 1.50
CA ARG A 27 19.30 24.70 0.08
C ARG A 27 19.48 23.40 -0.67
N ILE A 28 18.70 23.19 -1.72
CA ILE A 28 18.81 22.05 -2.64
C ILE A 28 19.14 22.60 -4.01
N ALA A 29 20.26 22.17 -4.54
CA ALA A 29 20.75 22.63 -5.83
C ALA A 29 19.97 22.01 -7.00
N HIS A 30 20.12 22.60 -8.17
CA HIS A 30 19.55 22.06 -9.40
C HIS A 30 20.00 20.63 -9.65
N GLY A 31 19.05 19.72 -9.91
CA GLY A 31 19.30 18.31 -10.21
C GLY A 31 19.68 17.45 -9.00
N GLU A 32 19.76 18.03 -7.81
CA GLU A 32 20.08 17.28 -6.58
C GLU A 32 18.92 16.36 -6.19
N ARG A 33 19.25 15.18 -5.67
CA ARG A 33 18.27 14.15 -5.31
C ARG A 33 18.33 13.90 -3.80
N VAL A 34 17.30 14.31 -3.09
CA VAL A 34 17.26 14.37 -1.62
C VAL A 34 16.24 13.40 -1.07
N LEU A 35 16.67 12.55 -0.11
CA LEU A 35 15.79 11.78 0.75
C LEU A 35 15.51 12.58 2.03
N LEU A 36 14.24 12.90 2.26
CA LEU A 36 13.77 13.61 3.44
C LEU A 36 13.27 12.61 4.47
N LEU A 37 13.94 12.53 5.61
CA LEU A 37 13.64 11.61 6.72
C LEU A 37 13.22 12.35 7.98
N GLY A 38 12.74 11.60 8.94
CA GLY A 38 12.33 12.02 10.28
C GLY A 38 11.23 11.14 10.82
N GLY A 39 11.06 11.11 12.12
CA GLY A 39 10.01 10.35 12.79
C GLY A 39 8.60 10.72 12.33
N SER A 40 7.60 9.96 12.77
CA SER A 40 6.20 10.32 12.51
C SER A 40 5.89 11.68 13.14
N GLY A 41 5.24 12.57 12.39
CA GLY A 41 4.96 13.94 12.85
C GLY A 41 6.13 14.93 12.77
N ALA A 42 7.26 14.57 12.15
CA ALA A 42 8.40 15.50 11.95
C ALA A 42 8.11 16.63 10.92
N GLY A 43 6.93 16.66 10.32
CA GLY A 43 6.54 17.73 9.40
C GLY A 43 6.97 17.53 7.94
N LYS A 44 7.38 16.31 7.55
CA LYS A 44 7.81 16.00 6.17
C LYS A 44 6.77 16.38 5.13
N SER A 45 5.53 15.90 5.26
CA SER A 45 4.44 16.21 4.32
C SER A 45 4.05 17.70 4.36
N THR A 46 4.18 18.37 5.52
CA THR A 46 4.00 19.83 5.64
C THR A 46 5.06 20.56 4.83
N LEU A 47 6.31 20.12 4.90
CA LEU A 47 7.40 20.71 4.12
C LEU A 47 7.19 20.48 2.61
N LEU A 48 6.79 19.27 2.19
CA LEU A 48 6.44 19.01 0.79
C LEU A 48 5.27 19.89 0.31
N ALA A 49 4.23 20.06 1.15
CA ALA A 49 3.10 20.93 0.85
C ALA A 49 3.51 22.41 0.73
N ALA A 50 4.45 22.87 1.57
CA ALA A 50 5.02 24.22 1.46
C ALA A 50 5.74 24.41 0.12
N LEU A 51 6.61 23.46 -0.26
CA LEU A 51 7.33 23.46 -1.53
C LEU A 51 6.39 23.38 -2.75
N ALA A 52 5.29 22.66 -2.63
CA ALA A 52 4.28 22.58 -3.68
C ALA A 52 3.37 23.85 -3.76
N GLY A 53 3.53 24.81 -2.85
CA GLY A 53 2.68 25.98 -2.75
C GLY A 53 1.23 25.65 -2.37
N LEU A 54 1.02 24.59 -1.61
CA LEU A 54 -0.31 24.06 -1.25
C LEU A 54 -0.78 24.48 0.15
N LEU A 55 0.06 25.19 0.92
CA LEU A 55 -0.34 25.71 2.23
C LEU A 55 -1.13 27.02 2.06
N PRO A 56 -2.45 27.06 2.37
CA PRO A 56 -3.24 28.28 2.30
C PRO A 56 -2.82 29.27 3.40
N GLU A 57 -2.86 30.57 3.11
CA GLU A 57 -2.42 31.63 4.05
C GLU A 57 -3.20 31.62 5.37
N ASP A 58 -4.48 31.28 5.31
CA ASP A 58 -5.41 31.25 6.43
C ASP A 58 -5.42 29.92 7.18
N SER A 59 -4.65 28.92 6.71
CA SER A 59 -4.62 27.57 7.32
C SER A 59 -3.55 27.40 8.39
N GLY A 60 -2.78 28.44 8.72
CA GLY A 60 -1.72 28.37 9.72
C GLY A 60 -0.89 29.65 9.82
N ASP A 61 0.12 29.58 10.69
CA ASP A 61 1.11 30.64 10.85
C ASP A 61 2.42 30.23 10.17
N ALA A 62 3.00 31.12 9.38
CA ALA A 62 4.28 30.95 8.69
C ALA A 62 5.36 31.82 9.30
N GLU A 63 6.59 31.31 9.40
CA GLU A 63 7.82 32.04 9.68
C GLU A 63 8.82 31.82 8.55
N GLY A 64 9.73 32.78 8.34
CA GLY A 64 10.77 32.70 7.31
C GLY A 64 10.27 32.73 5.87
N SER A 65 11.02 32.07 4.96
CA SER A 65 10.69 32.06 3.54
C SER A 65 10.98 30.73 2.86
N VAL A 66 10.24 30.43 1.79
CA VAL A 66 10.47 29.32 0.86
C VAL A 66 10.52 29.90 -0.55
N GLU A 67 11.54 29.53 -1.30
CA GLU A 67 11.74 29.97 -2.68
C GLU A 67 12.05 28.76 -3.59
N ILE A 68 11.50 28.78 -4.81
CA ILE A 68 11.83 27.86 -5.90
C ILE A 68 12.27 28.70 -7.08
N ASP A 69 13.54 28.58 -7.47
CA ASP A 69 14.19 29.43 -8.48
C ASP A 69 13.98 30.94 -8.18
N GLY A 70 14.07 31.33 -6.89
CA GLY A 70 13.88 32.71 -6.43
C GLY A 70 12.42 33.19 -6.44
N LEU A 71 11.45 32.30 -6.68
CA LEU A 71 10.00 32.62 -6.68
C LEU A 71 9.31 32.00 -5.47
N ASP A 72 8.26 32.67 -4.99
CA ASP A 72 7.32 32.06 -4.04
C ASP A 72 6.74 30.76 -4.64
N PRO A 73 6.62 29.67 -3.87
CA PRO A 73 6.15 28.36 -4.36
C PRO A 73 4.79 28.42 -5.08
N ARG A 74 3.89 29.31 -4.66
CA ARG A 74 2.58 29.49 -5.30
C ARG A 74 2.68 30.05 -6.72
N LYS A 75 3.74 30.85 -6.98
CA LYS A 75 4.04 31.40 -8.33
C LYS A 75 4.86 30.39 -9.16
N ALA A 76 5.52 29.45 -8.50
CA ALA A 76 6.34 28.42 -9.12
C ALA A 76 5.61 27.09 -9.37
N ARG A 77 4.30 26.99 -9.12
CA ARG A 77 3.52 25.73 -9.21
C ARG A 77 3.68 24.98 -10.53
N GLU A 78 3.86 25.68 -11.63
CA GLU A 78 4.07 25.06 -12.94
C GLU A 78 5.40 24.30 -13.03
N ARG A 79 6.38 24.61 -12.17
CA ARG A 79 7.68 23.97 -12.12
C ARG A 79 7.70 22.77 -11.18
N VAL A 80 6.67 22.61 -10.35
CA VAL A 80 6.60 21.59 -9.30
C VAL A 80 5.61 20.50 -9.68
N GLY A 81 6.02 19.27 -9.51
CA GLY A 81 5.16 18.10 -9.55
C GLY A 81 5.17 17.41 -8.19
N ILE A 82 4.00 17.08 -7.66
CA ILE A 82 3.88 16.34 -6.39
C ILE A 82 3.06 15.08 -6.58
N VAL A 83 3.53 13.98 -5.98
CA VAL A 83 2.76 12.73 -5.84
C VAL A 83 2.49 12.55 -4.35
N PHE A 84 1.21 12.43 -3.98
CA PHE A 84 0.77 12.22 -2.61
C PHE A 84 0.80 10.76 -2.21
N GLN A 85 0.83 10.52 -0.90
CA GLN A 85 0.79 9.18 -0.30
C GLN A 85 -0.47 8.40 -0.70
N ASP A 86 -1.64 9.06 -0.76
CA ASP A 86 -2.89 8.47 -1.21
C ASP A 86 -3.20 8.87 -2.66
N PRO A 87 -3.06 7.94 -3.63
CA PRO A 87 -3.32 8.22 -5.03
C PRO A 87 -4.79 8.53 -5.33
N GLN A 88 -5.73 8.04 -4.50
CA GLN A 88 -7.17 8.27 -4.73
C GLN A 88 -7.54 9.74 -4.61
N THR A 89 -6.83 10.49 -3.78
CA THR A 89 -7.03 11.94 -3.62
C THR A 89 -6.51 12.75 -4.80
N GLN A 90 -5.71 12.14 -5.68
CA GLN A 90 -5.05 12.80 -6.80
C GLN A 90 -5.72 12.51 -8.15
N LEU A 91 -6.39 11.37 -8.29
CA LEU A 91 -7.08 11.00 -9.53
C LEU A 91 -8.42 11.75 -9.66
N VAL A 92 -8.59 12.47 -10.77
CA VAL A 92 -9.72 13.38 -11.01
C VAL A 92 -10.64 12.86 -12.09
N MET A 93 -10.09 12.20 -13.12
CA MET A 93 -10.83 11.78 -14.30
C MET A 93 -11.28 10.32 -14.23
N ALA A 94 -12.37 10.00 -14.92
CA ALA A 94 -12.94 8.66 -14.95
C ALA A 94 -12.12 7.66 -15.78
N ARG A 95 -11.27 8.13 -16.70
CA ARG A 95 -10.43 7.31 -17.57
C ARG A 95 -8.96 7.61 -17.38
N SER A 96 -8.13 6.59 -17.46
CA SER A 96 -6.70 6.69 -17.17
C SER A 96 -5.95 7.66 -18.09
N GLY A 97 -6.24 7.64 -19.38
CA GLY A 97 -5.61 8.57 -20.34
C GLY A 97 -6.02 10.02 -20.12
N ASP A 98 -7.31 10.25 -19.86
CA ASP A 98 -7.86 11.58 -19.60
C ASP A 98 -7.28 12.14 -18.28
N ASP A 99 -7.05 11.30 -17.29
CA ASP A 99 -6.46 11.71 -16.01
C ASP A 99 -5.02 12.21 -16.17
N VAL A 100 -4.21 11.52 -16.96
CA VAL A 100 -2.85 11.97 -17.30
C VAL A 100 -2.87 13.22 -18.20
N ALA A 101 -3.83 13.33 -19.11
CA ALA A 101 -3.99 14.50 -19.99
C ALA A 101 -4.43 15.75 -19.24
N PHE A 102 -5.21 15.61 -18.16
CA PHE A 102 -5.83 16.71 -17.41
C PHE A 102 -4.85 17.83 -17.03
N GLY A 103 -3.69 17.47 -16.49
CA GLY A 103 -2.67 18.45 -16.12
C GLY A 103 -2.06 19.18 -17.33
N LEU A 104 -1.92 18.50 -18.46
CA LEU A 104 -1.41 19.08 -19.70
C LEU A 104 -2.42 20.06 -20.32
N GLU A 105 -3.70 19.69 -20.30
CA GLU A 105 -4.80 20.55 -20.77
C GLU A 105 -4.89 21.84 -19.94
N ASN A 106 -4.81 21.71 -18.60
CA ASN A 106 -4.83 22.87 -17.69
C ASN A 106 -3.64 23.82 -17.89
N ARG A 107 -2.50 23.31 -18.41
CA ARG A 107 -1.34 24.13 -18.78
C ARG A 107 -1.39 24.67 -20.20
N GLY A 108 -2.48 24.44 -20.94
CA GLY A 108 -2.63 24.88 -22.31
C GLY A 108 -1.65 24.25 -23.30
N VAL A 109 -1.18 23.01 -23.02
CA VAL A 109 -0.32 22.29 -23.96
C VAL A 109 -1.08 22.02 -25.25
N PRO A 110 -0.46 22.26 -26.44
CA PRO A 110 -1.12 22.04 -27.73
C PRO A 110 -1.66 20.60 -27.85
N ALA A 111 -2.88 20.42 -28.34
CA ALA A 111 -3.56 19.12 -28.43
C ALA A 111 -2.72 18.05 -29.15
N ALA A 112 -1.93 18.45 -30.16
CA ALA A 112 -1.04 17.57 -30.89
C ALA A 112 0.09 16.97 -30.03
N GLU A 113 0.46 17.62 -28.91
CA GLU A 113 1.51 17.16 -28.00
C GLU A 113 0.96 16.35 -26.80
N ILE A 114 -0.32 16.52 -26.44
CA ILE A 114 -0.89 15.91 -25.24
C ILE A 114 -0.79 14.39 -25.30
N TRP A 115 -1.38 13.76 -26.31
CA TRP A 115 -1.44 12.31 -26.38
C TRP A 115 -0.08 11.61 -26.54
N PRO A 116 0.89 12.15 -27.30
CA PRO A 116 2.27 11.63 -27.28
C PRO A 116 2.90 11.69 -25.89
N ARG A 117 2.71 12.78 -25.12
CA ARG A 117 3.23 12.91 -23.75
C ARG A 117 2.52 11.97 -22.78
N VAL A 118 1.21 11.78 -22.91
CA VAL A 118 0.42 10.80 -22.14
C VAL A 118 0.97 9.39 -22.37
N GLY A 119 1.16 8.98 -23.63
CA GLY A 119 1.69 7.66 -23.98
C GLY A 119 3.09 7.42 -23.43
N ASP A 120 3.99 8.40 -23.55
CA ASP A 120 5.35 8.35 -22.99
C ASP A 120 5.32 8.20 -21.45
N ALA A 121 4.53 9.02 -20.76
CA ALA A 121 4.42 8.99 -19.31
C ALA A 121 3.86 7.65 -18.80
N LEU A 122 2.81 7.12 -19.43
CA LEU A 122 2.24 5.82 -19.09
C LEU A 122 3.24 4.67 -19.32
N ALA A 123 4.01 4.74 -20.41
CA ALA A 123 5.05 3.75 -20.71
C ALA A 123 6.17 3.78 -19.65
N ARG A 124 6.61 4.99 -19.20
CA ARG A 124 7.65 5.15 -18.17
C ARG A 124 7.28 4.50 -16.85
N VAL A 125 6.01 4.56 -16.44
CA VAL A 125 5.54 3.93 -15.18
C VAL A 125 5.10 2.47 -15.37
N GLY A 126 5.28 1.89 -16.56
CA GLY A 126 4.87 0.51 -16.83
C GLY A 126 3.36 0.29 -16.77
N PHE A 127 2.56 1.30 -17.11
CA PHE A 127 1.11 1.19 -17.19
C PHE A 127 0.71 0.53 -18.51
N ARG A 128 0.24 -0.74 -18.44
CA ARG A 128 0.02 -1.61 -19.64
C ARG A 128 -1.45 -1.70 -20.07
N TYR A 129 -2.32 -0.93 -19.43
CA TYR A 129 -3.75 -0.98 -19.74
C TYR A 129 -4.10 0.01 -20.86
N PRO A 130 -5.24 -0.22 -21.55
CA PRO A 130 -5.80 0.78 -22.47
C PRO A 130 -6.05 2.12 -21.77
N ILE A 131 -5.86 3.22 -22.49
CA ILE A 131 -6.01 4.57 -21.96
C ILE A 131 -7.45 4.92 -21.54
N ASP A 132 -8.44 4.20 -22.07
CA ASP A 132 -9.87 4.33 -21.74
C ASP A 132 -10.28 3.52 -20.51
N ARG A 133 -9.35 2.78 -19.88
CA ARG A 133 -9.63 2.02 -18.65
C ARG A 133 -10.11 2.96 -17.55
N ALA A 134 -11.21 2.56 -16.89
CA ALA A 134 -11.76 3.31 -15.77
C ALA A 134 -10.78 3.37 -14.58
N THR A 135 -10.52 4.57 -14.05
CA THR A 135 -9.65 4.80 -12.90
C THR A 135 -10.13 4.08 -11.64
N ALA A 136 -11.46 3.99 -11.43
CA ALA A 136 -12.08 3.25 -10.34
C ALA A 136 -11.89 1.71 -10.43
N ALA A 137 -11.49 1.18 -11.61
CA ALA A 137 -11.22 -0.24 -11.80
C ALA A 137 -9.74 -0.61 -11.61
N LEU A 138 -8.91 0.36 -11.20
CA LEU A 138 -7.49 0.19 -10.93
C LEU A 138 -7.28 -0.24 -9.47
N SER A 139 -6.31 -1.11 -9.24
CA SER A 139 -5.77 -1.38 -7.90
C SER A 139 -5.01 -0.16 -7.37
N GLY A 140 -4.82 -0.06 -6.05
CA GLY A 140 -4.08 1.06 -5.44
C GLY A 140 -2.70 1.28 -6.06
N GLY A 141 -1.97 0.20 -6.37
CA GLY A 141 -0.67 0.30 -7.03
C GLY A 141 -0.73 0.78 -8.49
N GLU A 142 -1.79 0.45 -9.20
CA GLU A 142 -2.04 0.96 -10.56
C GLU A 142 -2.43 2.44 -10.52
N GLN A 143 -3.23 2.84 -9.52
CA GLN A 143 -3.58 4.23 -9.27
C GLN A 143 -2.35 5.08 -8.93
N GLN A 144 -1.44 4.56 -8.10
CA GLN A 144 -0.19 5.24 -7.75
C GLN A 144 0.70 5.47 -8.99
N ARG A 145 0.85 4.44 -9.84
CA ARG A 145 1.58 4.59 -11.10
C ARG A 145 0.90 5.57 -12.06
N LEU A 146 -0.43 5.59 -12.09
CA LEU A 146 -1.19 6.54 -12.90
C LEU A 146 -0.97 7.99 -12.41
N ALA A 147 -1.05 8.23 -11.10
CA ALA A 147 -0.78 9.53 -10.50
C ALA A 147 0.65 10.00 -10.82
N LEU A 148 1.65 9.11 -10.69
CA LEU A 148 3.03 9.42 -11.08
C LEU A 148 3.14 9.74 -12.57
N ALA A 149 2.44 9.01 -13.46
CA ALA A 149 2.42 9.31 -14.89
C ALA A 149 1.88 10.72 -15.18
N GLY A 150 0.77 11.11 -14.52
CA GLY A 150 0.20 12.45 -14.62
C GLY A 150 1.19 13.55 -14.26
N VAL A 151 1.96 13.33 -13.20
CA VAL A 151 3.00 14.29 -12.78
C VAL A 151 4.18 14.30 -13.77
N LEU A 152 4.67 13.14 -14.20
CA LEU A 152 5.80 13.05 -15.13
C LEU A 152 5.48 13.60 -16.52
N ALA A 153 4.21 13.53 -16.97
CA ALA A 153 3.78 14.11 -18.24
C ALA A 153 3.99 15.65 -18.29
N LEU A 154 3.91 16.30 -17.11
CA LEU A 154 4.12 17.75 -16.97
C LEU A 154 5.59 18.18 -17.07
N ARG A 155 6.54 17.23 -16.99
CA ARG A 155 8.00 17.48 -17.00
C ARG A 155 8.41 18.54 -15.97
N PRO A 156 8.15 18.32 -14.66
CA PRO A 156 8.43 19.31 -13.64
C PRO A 156 9.94 19.50 -13.44
N GLY A 157 10.37 20.73 -13.09
CA GLY A 157 11.74 21.03 -12.69
C GLY A 157 12.06 20.54 -11.27
N LEU A 158 11.04 20.45 -10.40
CA LEU A 158 11.08 19.90 -9.04
C LEU A 158 10.03 18.80 -8.91
N LEU A 159 10.46 17.58 -8.57
CA LEU A 159 9.60 16.43 -8.32
C LEU A 159 9.58 16.13 -6.82
N LEU A 160 8.39 16.19 -6.23
CA LEU A 160 8.13 15.89 -4.82
C LEU A 160 7.36 14.57 -4.72
N LEU A 161 7.89 13.61 -3.98
CA LEU A 161 7.27 12.30 -3.82
C LEU A 161 7.04 12.02 -2.32
N ASP A 162 5.79 11.93 -1.90
CA ASP A 162 5.41 11.59 -0.53
C ASP A 162 5.03 10.10 -0.46
N GLU A 163 5.98 9.27 -0.02
CA GLU A 163 5.84 7.81 0.11
C GLU A 163 5.28 7.12 -1.15
N PRO A 164 5.89 7.31 -2.33
CA PRO A 164 5.34 6.86 -3.60
C PRO A 164 5.24 5.33 -3.73
N THR A 165 5.88 4.56 -2.84
CA THR A 165 5.86 3.09 -2.85
C THR A 165 5.05 2.47 -1.71
N ALA A 166 4.49 3.27 -0.80
CA ALA A 166 3.88 2.81 0.45
C ALA A 166 2.74 1.79 0.27
N ASN A 167 1.95 1.91 -0.80
CA ASN A 167 0.76 1.09 -1.03
C ASN A 167 0.97 0.00 -2.10
N LEU A 168 2.23 -0.36 -2.40
CA LEU A 168 2.57 -1.22 -3.52
C LEU A 168 3.07 -2.59 -3.07
N ASP A 169 2.80 -3.61 -3.88
CA ASP A 169 3.54 -4.87 -3.79
C ASP A 169 4.99 -4.68 -4.27
N PRO A 170 5.92 -5.57 -3.94
CA PRO A 170 7.33 -5.43 -4.32
C PRO A 170 7.56 -5.19 -5.81
N ALA A 171 6.78 -5.84 -6.67
CA ALA A 171 6.89 -5.67 -8.13
C ALA A 171 6.39 -4.28 -8.57
N GLY A 172 5.27 -3.80 -8.01
CA GLY A 172 4.76 -2.46 -8.25
C GLY A 172 5.70 -1.37 -7.74
N ALA A 173 6.27 -1.55 -6.54
CA ALA A 173 7.25 -0.65 -5.97
C ALA A 173 8.52 -0.55 -6.85
N ALA A 174 9.02 -1.68 -7.37
CA ALA A 174 10.15 -1.69 -8.29
C ALA A 174 9.85 -0.88 -9.57
N LEU A 175 8.66 -1.03 -10.17
CA LEU A 175 8.26 -0.25 -11.34
C LEU A 175 8.21 1.26 -11.07
N VAL A 176 7.74 1.68 -9.89
CA VAL A 176 7.74 3.09 -9.50
C VAL A 176 9.16 3.59 -9.32
N ARG A 177 10.02 2.86 -8.60
CA ARG A 177 11.44 3.22 -8.42
C ARG A 177 12.16 3.35 -9.76
N ASP A 178 11.97 2.39 -10.66
CA ASP A 178 12.51 2.44 -12.01
C ASP A 178 12.02 3.66 -12.81
N ALA A 179 10.72 4.00 -12.67
CA ALA A 179 10.18 5.19 -13.32
C ALA A 179 10.80 6.48 -12.75
N VAL A 180 10.96 6.57 -11.43
CA VAL A 180 11.62 7.69 -10.75
C VAL A 180 13.10 7.76 -11.13
N ALA A 181 13.80 6.62 -11.20
CA ALA A 181 15.20 6.58 -11.66
C ALA A 181 15.35 7.11 -13.08
N ARG A 182 14.45 6.71 -14.00
CA ARG A 182 14.45 7.17 -15.40
C ARG A 182 13.94 8.60 -15.58
N SER A 183 13.15 9.14 -14.65
CA SER A 183 12.71 10.53 -14.69
C SER A 183 13.83 11.51 -14.33
N GLY A 184 14.91 10.98 -13.77
CA GLY A 184 16.14 11.71 -13.45
C GLY A 184 17.09 11.85 -14.64
N ASP A 185 16.60 12.16 -15.87
CA ASP A 185 17.42 12.92 -16.81
C ASP A 185 17.98 14.11 -16.04
N ALA A 186 19.25 14.49 -16.27
CA ALA A 186 20.04 15.44 -15.48
C ALA A 186 19.34 16.78 -15.12
N ASP A 187 18.05 16.89 -15.41
CA ASP A 187 17.25 18.12 -15.44
C ASP A 187 16.14 18.20 -14.38
N THR A 188 15.95 17.21 -13.48
CA THR A 188 14.89 17.25 -12.46
C THR A 188 15.47 17.15 -11.05
N THR A 189 15.22 18.15 -10.21
CA THR A 189 15.50 18.09 -8.77
C THR A 189 14.46 17.19 -8.11
N LEU A 190 14.90 16.27 -7.25
CA LEU A 190 14.04 15.29 -6.59
C LEU A 190 14.07 15.45 -5.07
N ILE A 191 12.90 15.51 -4.46
CA ILE A 191 12.76 15.33 -3.00
C ILE A 191 11.79 14.17 -2.79
N ILE A 192 12.26 13.12 -2.12
CA ILE A 192 11.48 11.92 -1.83
C ILE A 192 11.38 11.71 -0.33
N VAL A 193 10.20 11.41 0.16
CA VAL A 193 9.94 10.87 1.49
C VAL A 193 9.66 9.39 1.34
N GLU A 194 10.35 8.54 2.07
CA GLU A 194 10.13 7.09 2.07
C GLU A 194 10.33 6.49 3.46
N HIS A 195 9.53 5.47 3.78
CA HIS A 195 9.71 4.70 5.00
C HIS A 195 10.77 3.62 4.85
N ARG A 196 10.80 2.92 3.71
CA ARG A 196 11.79 1.88 3.40
C ARG A 196 13.04 2.51 2.80
N VAL A 197 13.88 3.06 3.66
CA VAL A 197 15.07 3.84 3.30
C VAL A 197 16.00 3.08 2.36
N ALA A 198 16.26 1.79 2.62
CA ALA A 198 17.16 0.97 1.79
C ALA A 198 16.75 0.96 0.31
N GLU A 199 15.44 1.01 0.03
CA GLU A 199 14.90 1.00 -1.32
C GLU A 199 15.02 2.36 -2.03
N ALA A 200 15.06 3.45 -1.27
CA ALA A 200 15.20 4.82 -1.79
C ALA A 200 16.66 5.24 -2.02
N LEU A 201 17.62 4.65 -1.30
CA LEU A 201 19.04 5.02 -1.36
C LEU A 201 19.63 5.04 -2.77
N PRO A 202 19.34 4.09 -3.68
CA PRO A 202 19.85 4.13 -5.05
C PRO A 202 19.35 5.32 -5.88
N LEU A 203 18.32 6.02 -5.40
CA LEU A 203 17.67 7.13 -6.11
C LEU A 203 18.16 8.50 -5.65
N VAL A 204 19.00 8.58 -4.60
CA VAL A 204 19.31 9.85 -3.93
C VAL A 204 20.82 10.00 -3.63
N ASP A 205 21.26 11.25 -3.60
CA ASP A 205 22.67 11.61 -3.34
C ASP A 205 22.85 12.17 -1.92
N ARG A 206 21.75 12.64 -1.31
CA ARG A 206 21.75 13.36 -0.03
C ARG A 206 20.59 12.97 0.83
N VAL A 207 20.80 12.92 2.13
CA VAL A 207 19.79 12.67 3.16
C VAL A 207 19.67 13.88 4.07
N VAL A 208 18.44 14.34 4.28
CA VAL A 208 18.10 15.42 5.22
C VAL A 208 17.16 14.85 6.26
N ILE A 209 17.48 15.04 7.55
CA ILE A 209 16.68 14.57 8.68
C ILE A 209 15.99 15.76 9.34
N LEU A 210 14.66 15.74 9.39
CA LEU A 210 13.85 16.69 10.14
C LEU A 210 13.60 16.22 11.57
N GLU A 211 13.63 17.16 12.52
CA GLU A 211 13.19 16.94 13.90
C GLU A 211 11.70 17.26 14.07
N PRO A 212 10.97 16.51 14.90
CA PRO A 212 9.58 16.82 15.20
C PRO A 212 9.42 18.24 15.82
N GLY A 213 8.70 19.11 15.10
CA GLY A 213 8.48 20.51 15.51
C GLY A 213 9.74 21.40 15.47
N GLY A 214 10.83 20.90 14.90
CA GLY A 214 12.11 21.58 14.82
C GLY A 214 12.63 21.77 13.40
N GLY A 215 13.92 22.04 13.28
CA GLY A 215 14.64 22.23 12.05
C GLY A 215 15.28 20.94 11.51
N ILE A 216 16.46 21.10 10.91
CA ILE A 216 17.24 20.00 10.35
C ILE A 216 18.22 19.49 11.41
N ARG A 217 18.14 18.18 11.73
CA ARG A 217 19.09 17.49 12.63
C ARG A 217 20.38 17.12 11.91
N ALA A 218 20.27 16.62 10.71
CA ALA A 218 21.42 16.18 9.92
C ALA A 218 21.15 16.39 8.44
N ASP A 219 22.22 16.61 7.70
CA ASP A 219 22.23 16.90 6.29
C ASP A 219 23.55 16.45 5.68
N GLY A 220 23.51 15.59 4.68
CA GLY A 220 24.72 15.11 4.03
C GLY A 220 24.56 13.81 3.22
N PRO A 221 25.70 13.25 2.76
CA PRO A 221 25.69 11.98 2.05
C PRO A 221 25.11 10.83 2.91
N PRO A 222 24.36 9.87 2.31
CA PRO A 222 23.71 8.79 3.04
C PRO A 222 24.61 8.06 4.03
N ALA A 223 25.82 7.65 3.62
CA ALA A 223 26.74 6.91 4.47
C ALA A 223 27.16 7.69 5.74
N ALA A 224 27.39 9.00 5.62
CA ALA A 224 27.75 9.84 6.77
C ALA A 224 26.58 10.01 7.73
N VAL A 225 25.38 10.28 7.19
CA VAL A 225 24.17 10.50 8.00
C VAL A 225 23.77 9.23 8.74
N PHE A 226 23.71 8.07 8.08
CA PHE A 226 23.35 6.80 8.73
C PHE A 226 24.44 6.27 9.67
N GLY A 227 25.73 6.57 9.39
CA GLY A 227 26.82 6.26 10.30
C GLY A 227 26.72 7.00 11.63
N ALA A 228 26.31 8.29 11.60
CA ALA A 228 26.24 9.13 12.79
C ALA A 228 24.87 9.04 13.52
N HIS A 229 23.76 8.87 12.80
CA HIS A 229 22.40 9.01 13.32
C HIS A 229 21.54 7.75 13.16
N GLY A 230 22.06 6.67 12.56
CA GLY A 230 21.26 5.49 12.20
C GLY A 230 20.57 4.81 13.39
N ASP A 231 21.27 4.67 14.54
CA ASP A 231 20.68 4.05 15.72
C ASP A 231 19.50 4.88 16.26
N HIS A 232 19.68 6.18 16.36
CA HIS A 232 18.64 7.08 16.83
C HIS A 232 17.44 7.12 15.89
N LEU A 233 17.67 7.15 14.58
CA LEU A 233 16.59 7.06 13.59
C LEU A 233 15.81 5.74 13.69
N ALA A 234 16.51 4.63 13.91
CA ALA A 234 15.87 3.33 14.10
C ALA A 234 15.00 3.30 15.36
N ASP A 235 15.44 3.94 16.45
CA ASP A 235 14.67 4.09 17.69
C ASP A 235 13.46 5.02 17.51
N GLU A 236 13.55 6.01 16.65
CA GLU A 236 12.44 6.89 16.25
C GLU A 236 11.46 6.21 15.28
N GLY A 237 11.76 4.99 14.82
CA GLY A 237 10.88 4.21 13.96
C GLY A 237 11.22 4.27 12.47
N VAL A 238 12.31 4.91 12.07
CA VAL A 238 12.75 4.91 10.67
C VAL A 238 13.35 3.55 10.30
N TRP A 239 13.02 3.02 9.13
CA TRP A 239 13.60 1.80 8.57
C TRP A 239 15.00 2.07 8.03
N VAL A 240 15.99 2.07 8.92
CA VAL A 240 17.39 2.31 8.57
C VAL A 240 18.02 1.04 8.00
N PRO A 241 18.79 1.12 6.90
CA PRO A 241 19.53 -0.02 6.36
C PRO A 241 20.46 -0.65 7.41
N ASP A 242 20.73 -1.94 7.27
CA ASP A 242 21.68 -2.71 8.07
C ASP A 242 21.38 -2.73 9.58
N ARG A 243 20.17 -2.39 10.00
CA ARG A 243 19.72 -2.54 11.38
C ARG A 243 18.91 -3.82 11.54
N PRO A 244 19.44 -4.80 12.32
CA PRO A 244 18.76 -6.09 12.48
C PRO A 244 17.38 -5.91 13.09
N LEU A 245 16.44 -6.72 12.62
CA LEU A 245 15.13 -6.87 13.23
C LEU A 245 15.17 -7.98 14.27
N PRO A 246 14.34 -7.89 15.33
CA PRO A 246 14.20 -8.98 16.26
C PRO A 246 13.63 -10.20 15.53
N THR A 247 14.20 -11.35 15.80
CA THR A 247 13.66 -12.65 15.38
C THR A 247 13.02 -13.34 16.58
N PHE A 248 11.88 -13.96 16.36
CA PHE A 248 11.19 -14.70 17.39
C PHE A 248 11.37 -16.20 17.10
N PRO A 249 11.86 -16.99 18.07
CA PRO A 249 12.03 -18.43 17.86
C PRO A 249 10.74 -19.04 17.36
N GLN A 250 10.82 -20.02 16.45
CA GLN A 250 9.66 -20.78 16.03
C GLN A 250 8.93 -21.36 17.23
N SER A 251 7.62 -21.47 17.12
CA SER A 251 6.80 -22.03 18.19
C SER A 251 7.33 -23.41 18.60
N ARG A 252 7.60 -23.59 19.89
CA ARG A 252 7.90 -24.90 20.48
C ARG A 252 6.64 -25.75 20.66
N SER A 253 5.48 -25.21 20.31
CA SER A 253 4.21 -25.92 20.44
C SER A 253 4.15 -27.02 19.40
N ASN A 254 4.42 -28.25 19.80
CA ASN A 254 4.09 -29.46 19.05
C ASN A 254 2.57 -29.77 19.12
N SER A 255 1.72 -28.74 19.23
CA SER A 255 0.30 -28.97 19.30
C SER A 255 -0.20 -29.64 18.02
N SER A 256 -0.77 -30.81 18.18
CA SER A 256 -1.47 -31.52 17.12
C SER A 256 -2.85 -30.93 16.83
N ASP A 257 -3.29 -29.98 17.67
CA ASP A 257 -4.63 -29.40 17.60
C ASP A 257 -4.78 -28.51 16.35
N ILE A 258 -5.58 -28.97 15.43
CA ILE A 258 -5.92 -28.23 14.22
C ILE A 258 -7.07 -27.26 14.54
N PHE A 259 -6.78 -25.96 14.51
CA PHE A 259 -7.80 -24.91 14.67
C PHE A 259 -8.62 -24.71 13.41
N VAL A 260 -8.01 -24.77 12.25
CA VAL A 260 -8.74 -24.65 10.96
C VAL A 260 -8.23 -25.70 9.99
N ARG A 261 -9.16 -26.34 9.31
CA ARG A 261 -8.90 -27.19 8.14
C ARG A 261 -9.69 -26.65 6.96
N VAL A 262 -8.98 -26.38 5.90
CA VAL A 262 -9.50 -25.96 4.59
C VAL A 262 -9.30 -27.11 3.63
N THR A 263 -10.35 -27.52 2.92
CA THR A 263 -10.30 -28.64 1.98
C THR A 263 -10.96 -28.23 0.67
N GLY A 264 -10.16 -28.07 -0.40
CA GLY A 264 -10.61 -27.74 -1.74
C GLY A 264 -11.43 -26.45 -1.83
N VAL A 265 -11.17 -25.48 -0.94
CA VAL A 265 -11.94 -24.23 -0.89
C VAL A 265 -11.59 -23.35 -2.09
N ALA A 266 -12.65 -22.91 -2.80
CA ALA A 266 -12.51 -21.97 -3.90
C ALA A 266 -13.60 -20.89 -3.85
N LYS A 267 -13.37 -19.80 -4.55
CA LYS A 267 -14.34 -18.74 -4.81
C LYS A 267 -14.29 -18.36 -6.27
N SER A 268 -15.40 -18.53 -6.98
CA SER A 268 -15.48 -18.26 -8.42
C SER A 268 -14.87 -16.90 -8.78
N ASN A 269 -13.97 -16.89 -9.76
CA ASN A 269 -13.26 -15.73 -10.28
C ASN A 269 -12.38 -14.95 -9.25
N ARG A 270 -12.18 -15.49 -8.02
CA ARG A 270 -11.44 -14.78 -6.96
C ARG A 270 -10.40 -15.60 -6.24
N LEU A 271 -10.60 -16.92 -6.09
CA LEU A 271 -9.70 -17.82 -5.38
C LEU A 271 -9.73 -19.20 -6.02
N ALA A 272 -8.59 -19.68 -6.48
CA ALA A 272 -8.40 -21.05 -6.95
C ALA A 272 -8.58 -22.07 -5.79
N PRO A 273 -8.91 -23.34 -6.08
CA PRO A 273 -9.04 -24.35 -5.04
C PRO A 273 -7.78 -24.47 -4.18
N ILE A 274 -7.94 -24.32 -2.86
CA ILE A 274 -6.84 -24.42 -1.88
C ILE A 274 -7.20 -25.39 -0.76
N SER A 275 -6.18 -26.11 -0.27
CA SER A 275 -6.26 -26.94 0.93
C SER A 275 -5.11 -26.59 1.88
N MET A 276 -5.42 -26.34 3.14
CA MET A 276 -4.44 -25.96 4.16
C MET A 276 -4.96 -26.24 5.57
N THR A 277 -4.08 -26.20 6.55
CA THR A 277 -4.43 -26.28 7.97
C THR A 277 -3.78 -25.16 8.75
N VAL A 278 -4.41 -24.75 9.86
CA VAL A 278 -3.83 -23.84 10.86
C VAL A 278 -3.89 -24.54 12.21
N ARG A 279 -2.82 -24.50 12.96
CA ARG A 279 -2.72 -25.17 14.27
C ARG A 279 -2.78 -24.16 15.42
N ALA A 280 -3.02 -24.68 16.62
CA ALA A 280 -2.85 -23.93 17.85
C ALA A 280 -1.38 -23.56 18.05
N GLY A 281 -1.10 -22.32 18.45
CA GLY A 281 0.26 -21.85 18.66
C GLY A 281 1.11 -21.78 17.39
N GLU A 282 0.49 -21.57 16.22
CA GLU A 282 1.16 -21.45 14.92
C GLU A 282 0.88 -20.08 14.29
N VAL A 283 1.90 -19.47 13.74
CA VAL A 283 1.76 -18.34 12.79
C VAL A 283 1.94 -18.89 11.38
N LEU A 284 0.85 -18.91 10.62
CA LEU A 284 0.85 -19.26 9.21
C LEU A 284 0.85 -17.99 8.36
N ALA A 285 1.93 -17.73 7.65
CA ALA A 285 1.98 -16.68 6.64
C ALA A 285 1.40 -17.18 5.32
N VAL A 286 0.48 -16.41 4.74
CA VAL A 286 -0.08 -16.66 3.40
C VAL A 286 0.46 -15.60 2.47
N THR A 287 1.25 -16.02 1.47
CA THR A 287 1.91 -15.14 0.51
C THR A 287 1.38 -15.35 -0.90
N GLY A 288 1.80 -14.53 -1.86
CA GLY A 288 1.45 -14.66 -3.27
C GLY A 288 1.18 -13.31 -3.95
N PRO A 289 1.11 -13.28 -5.28
CA PRO A 289 0.92 -12.05 -6.05
C PRO A 289 -0.42 -11.36 -5.77
N ASN A 290 -0.51 -10.08 -6.13
CA ASN A 290 -1.77 -9.35 -6.01
C ASN A 290 -2.83 -9.92 -6.94
N GLY A 291 -4.09 -9.92 -6.46
CA GLY A 291 -5.23 -10.46 -7.20
C GLY A 291 -5.38 -11.99 -7.19
N VAL A 292 -4.49 -12.74 -6.53
CA VAL A 292 -4.56 -14.23 -6.45
C VAL A 292 -5.67 -14.74 -5.54
N GLY A 293 -6.28 -13.86 -4.72
CA GLY A 293 -7.38 -14.23 -3.83
C GLY A 293 -7.02 -14.28 -2.35
N LYS A 294 -5.88 -13.70 -1.93
CA LYS A 294 -5.43 -13.67 -0.52
C LYS A 294 -6.49 -13.09 0.43
N SER A 295 -6.98 -11.87 0.17
CA SER A 295 -8.02 -11.24 1.00
C SER A 295 -9.37 -11.99 0.92
N THR A 296 -9.67 -12.65 -0.23
CA THR A 296 -10.83 -13.54 -0.34
C THR A 296 -10.71 -14.74 0.60
N LEU A 297 -9.51 -15.33 0.69
CA LEU A 297 -9.22 -16.40 1.64
C LEU A 297 -9.35 -15.90 3.09
N ALA A 298 -8.82 -14.70 3.43
CA ALA A 298 -9.00 -14.09 4.74
C ALA A 298 -10.47 -13.99 5.15
N LEU A 299 -11.32 -13.46 4.26
CA LEU A 299 -12.75 -13.33 4.52
C LEU A 299 -13.44 -14.70 4.71
N ILE A 300 -13.01 -15.73 3.99
CA ILE A 300 -13.55 -17.09 4.14
C ILE A 300 -13.12 -17.69 5.48
N LEU A 301 -11.85 -17.57 5.86
CA LEU A 301 -11.32 -18.05 7.14
C LEU A 301 -11.96 -17.30 8.31
N GLY A 302 -12.14 -15.98 8.18
CA GLY A 302 -12.83 -15.12 9.14
C GLY A 302 -14.35 -15.38 9.24
N GLY A 303 -14.90 -16.29 8.41
CA GLY A 303 -16.34 -16.59 8.42
C GLY A 303 -17.24 -15.49 7.84
N LEU A 304 -16.65 -14.52 7.17
CA LEU A 304 -17.37 -13.35 6.61
C LEU A 304 -17.81 -13.58 5.15
N LEU A 305 -17.25 -14.60 4.49
CA LEU A 305 -17.57 -14.96 3.13
C LEU A 305 -17.75 -16.47 2.99
N ALA A 306 -18.85 -16.91 2.35
CA ALA A 306 -19.03 -18.31 2.02
C ALA A 306 -18.19 -18.70 0.79
N PRO A 307 -17.46 -19.83 0.81
CA PRO A 307 -16.80 -20.35 -0.38
C PRO A 307 -17.84 -20.83 -1.42
N THR A 308 -17.44 -20.89 -2.68
CA THR A 308 -18.27 -21.47 -3.76
C THR A 308 -18.18 -23.00 -3.76
N SER A 309 -17.02 -23.54 -3.44
CA SER A 309 -16.79 -24.99 -3.31
C SER A 309 -15.83 -25.29 -2.16
N GLY A 310 -15.71 -26.54 -1.81
CA GLY A 310 -14.88 -27.01 -0.71
C GLY A 310 -15.51 -26.79 0.67
N ARG A 311 -14.73 -27.00 1.72
CA ARG A 311 -15.19 -26.92 3.12
C ARG A 311 -14.14 -26.28 4.01
N VAL A 312 -14.60 -25.42 4.93
CA VAL A 312 -13.82 -24.96 6.09
C VAL A 312 -14.42 -25.55 7.36
N THR A 313 -13.60 -26.19 8.17
CA THR A 313 -13.95 -26.58 9.55
C THR A 313 -13.01 -25.84 10.50
N ALA A 314 -13.54 -25.30 11.59
CA ALA A 314 -12.76 -24.51 12.53
C ALA A 314 -13.13 -24.82 13.98
N LEU A 315 -12.11 -24.86 14.85
CA LEU A 315 -12.21 -24.96 16.31
C LEU A 315 -13.11 -26.10 16.82
N GLY A 316 -13.12 -27.24 16.11
CA GLY A 316 -13.90 -28.43 16.47
C GLY A 316 -15.41 -28.32 16.19
N GLU A 317 -15.88 -27.22 15.61
CA GLU A 317 -17.29 -27.01 15.34
C GLU A 317 -17.79 -27.77 14.10
N ARG A 318 -19.03 -28.25 14.16
CA ARG A 318 -19.65 -28.97 13.05
C ARG A 318 -20.03 -28.06 11.86
N LEU A 319 -20.45 -26.84 12.17
CA LEU A 319 -20.82 -25.84 11.16
C LEU A 319 -19.57 -25.05 10.72
N PRO A 320 -19.48 -24.71 9.42
CA PRO A 320 -18.41 -23.84 8.94
C PRO A 320 -18.57 -22.41 9.47
N PRO A 321 -17.47 -21.64 9.63
CA PRO A 321 -17.47 -20.31 10.27
C PRO A 321 -18.53 -19.34 9.70
N HIS A 322 -18.76 -19.31 8.39
CA HIS A 322 -19.75 -18.43 7.75
C HIS A 322 -21.22 -18.76 8.12
N LYS A 323 -21.48 -19.84 8.83
CA LYS A 323 -22.79 -20.22 9.36
C LYS A 323 -22.92 -20.02 10.86
N TRP A 324 -21.88 -19.53 11.53
CA TRP A 324 -21.96 -19.24 12.96
C TRP A 324 -22.75 -17.98 13.24
N ARG A 325 -23.28 -17.88 14.46
CA ARG A 325 -23.88 -16.60 14.92
C ARG A 325 -22.76 -15.59 15.13
N ALA A 326 -23.05 -14.31 14.90
CA ALA A 326 -22.07 -13.24 15.01
C ALA A 326 -21.32 -13.24 16.37
N ALA A 327 -22.05 -13.46 17.48
CA ALA A 327 -21.42 -13.52 18.82
C ALA A 327 -20.45 -14.69 18.96
N ASP A 328 -20.77 -15.87 18.38
CA ASP A 328 -19.89 -17.03 18.42
C ASP A 328 -18.67 -16.85 17.53
N LEU A 329 -18.86 -16.22 16.36
CA LEU A 329 -17.77 -15.87 15.45
C LEU A 329 -16.79 -14.90 16.12
N THR A 330 -17.29 -13.77 16.64
CA THR A 330 -16.48 -12.73 17.29
C THR A 330 -15.71 -13.25 18.51
N ARG A 331 -16.28 -14.18 19.27
CA ARG A 331 -15.62 -14.80 20.44
C ARG A 331 -14.45 -15.71 20.04
N ARG A 332 -14.44 -16.24 18.83
CA ARG A 332 -13.53 -17.32 18.42
C ARG A 332 -12.55 -16.91 17.37
N ILE A 333 -12.94 -16.01 16.47
CA ILE A 333 -12.14 -15.56 15.34
C ILE A 333 -12.09 -14.03 15.35
N GLY A 334 -10.89 -13.47 15.47
CA GLY A 334 -10.60 -12.05 15.26
C GLY A 334 -10.15 -11.83 13.83
N SER A 335 -10.73 -10.85 13.16
CA SER A 335 -10.37 -10.50 11.77
C SER A 335 -9.88 -9.07 11.71
N VAL A 336 -8.78 -8.85 10.98
CA VAL A 336 -8.22 -7.53 10.65
C VAL A 336 -8.25 -7.37 9.14
N PHE A 337 -8.87 -6.30 8.66
CA PHE A 337 -9.02 -6.04 7.23
C PHE A 337 -7.84 -5.26 6.65
N GLN A 338 -7.60 -5.41 5.36
CA GLN A 338 -6.57 -4.67 4.64
C GLN A 338 -6.75 -3.16 4.77
N ASN A 339 -7.99 -2.63 4.70
CA ASN A 339 -8.30 -1.25 5.03
C ASN A 339 -8.90 -1.19 6.44
N PRO A 340 -8.21 -0.58 7.44
CA PRO A 340 -8.68 -0.50 8.82
C PRO A 340 -10.03 0.22 8.96
N GLU A 341 -10.28 1.24 8.14
CA GLU A 341 -11.48 2.06 8.23
C GLU A 341 -12.76 1.26 7.98
N HIS A 342 -12.69 0.18 7.19
CA HIS A 342 -13.83 -0.71 6.96
C HIS A 342 -14.26 -1.49 8.22
N GLN A 343 -13.44 -1.46 9.27
CA GLN A 343 -13.71 -2.15 10.53
C GLN A 343 -14.34 -1.24 11.58
N PHE A 344 -14.18 0.08 11.47
CA PHE A 344 -14.60 1.03 12.49
C PHE A 344 -16.10 1.32 12.39
N VAL A 345 -16.77 1.32 13.56
CA VAL A 345 -18.22 1.51 13.69
C VAL A 345 -18.58 2.60 14.70
N THR A 346 -17.60 3.18 15.38
CA THR A 346 -17.81 4.25 16.35
C THR A 346 -17.01 5.51 16.01
N ASN A 347 -17.25 6.59 16.72
CA ASN A 347 -16.55 7.87 16.54
C ASN A 347 -15.51 8.16 17.63
N ARG A 348 -15.17 7.15 18.46
CA ARG A 348 -14.14 7.23 19.49
C ARG A 348 -13.33 5.95 19.57
N VAL A 349 -12.01 6.08 19.66
CA VAL A 349 -11.08 4.95 19.78
C VAL A 349 -11.41 4.04 20.97
N SER A 350 -11.66 4.62 22.15
CA SER A 350 -12.03 3.84 23.35
C SER A 350 -13.35 3.10 23.19
N ASP A 351 -14.34 3.73 22.54
CA ASP A 351 -15.63 3.09 22.30
C ASP A 351 -15.50 1.97 21.24
N GLU A 352 -14.66 2.15 20.23
CA GLU A 352 -14.37 1.14 19.22
C GLU A 352 -13.83 -0.16 19.85
N LEU A 353 -12.88 -0.04 20.77
CA LEU A 353 -12.36 -1.18 21.53
C LEU A 353 -13.40 -1.83 22.44
N ALA A 354 -14.34 -1.05 22.96
CA ALA A 354 -15.38 -1.53 23.86
C ALA A 354 -16.52 -2.28 23.14
N VAL A 355 -16.70 -2.12 21.83
CA VAL A 355 -17.83 -2.72 21.08
C VAL A 355 -17.87 -4.23 21.24
N GLY A 356 -16.78 -4.93 20.95
CA GLY A 356 -16.69 -6.39 21.03
C GLY A 356 -16.99 -6.93 22.44
N PRO A 357 -16.27 -6.51 23.48
CA PRO A 357 -16.50 -6.94 24.86
C PRO A 357 -17.92 -6.67 25.36
N ARG A 358 -18.48 -5.49 25.08
CA ARG A 358 -19.89 -5.14 25.43
C ARG A 358 -20.88 -6.09 24.74
N ARG A 359 -20.69 -6.38 23.46
CA ARG A 359 -21.57 -7.29 22.70
C ARG A 359 -21.47 -8.74 23.18
N LEU A 360 -20.35 -9.13 23.79
CA LEU A 360 -20.18 -10.43 24.42
C LEU A 360 -20.71 -10.49 25.85
N GLY A 361 -21.32 -9.41 26.38
CA GLY A 361 -21.95 -9.35 27.70
C GLY A 361 -20.95 -9.23 28.85
N ARG A 362 -19.72 -8.75 28.62
CA ARG A 362 -18.77 -8.48 29.71
C ARG A 362 -19.26 -7.33 30.58
N SER A 363 -18.95 -7.39 31.86
CA SER A 363 -19.29 -6.33 32.82
C SER A 363 -18.58 -5.01 32.46
N PRO A 364 -19.09 -3.84 32.87
CA PRO A 364 -18.44 -2.56 32.63
C PRO A 364 -16.99 -2.50 33.11
N ALA A 365 -16.69 -3.11 34.26
CA ALA A 365 -15.33 -3.17 34.82
C ALA A 365 -14.38 -3.98 33.94
N GLU A 366 -14.81 -5.15 33.43
CA GLU A 366 -14.03 -5.99 32.51
C GLU A 366 -13.81 -5.26 31.16
N VAL A 367 -14.83 -4.56 30.66
CA VAL A 367 -14.71 -3.77 29.43
C VAL A 367 -13.64 -2.68 29.60
N THR A 368 -13.70 -1.93 30.70
CA THR A 368 -12.72 -0.87 30.99
C THR A 368 -11.31 -1.45 31.07
N ALA A 369 -11.11 -2.55 31.82
CA ALA A 369 -9.80 -3.17 31.96
C ALA A 369 -9.20 -3.62 30.62
N VAL A 370 -9.99 -4.24 29.75
CA VAL A 370 -9.54 -4.65 28.40
C VAL A 370 -9.22 -3.45 27.52
N VAL A 371 -10.05 -2.40 27.57
CA VAL A 371 -9.82 -1.17 26.78
C VAL A 371 -8.53 -0.49 27.22
N ASP A 372 -8.32 -0.31 28.53
CA ASP A 372 -7.14 0.35 29.07
C ASP A 372 -5.85 -0.45 28.73
N GLU A 373 -5.88 -1.77 28.91
CA GLU A 373 -4.76 -2.66 28.53
C GLU A 373 -4.39 -2.51 27.05
N LEU A 374 -5.38 -2.59 26.15
CA LEU A 374 -5.12 -2.52 24.70
C LEU A 374 -4.67 -1.12 24.26
N LEU A 375 -5.22 -0.06 24.87
CA LEU A 375 -4.77 1.32 24.62
C LEU A 375 -3.29 1.48 24.99
N GLU A 376 -2.87 0.93 26.13
CA GLU A 376 -1.48 0.97 26.57
C GLU A 376 -0.56 0.13 25.69
N ARG A 377 -0.89 -1.16 25.49
CA ARG A 377 -0.07 -2.11 24.69
C ARG A 377 0.16 -1.66 23.27
N LEU A 378 -0.84 -1.00 22.65
CA LEU A 378 -0.76 -0.53 21.26
C LEU A 378 -0.54 0.98 21.14
N ARG A 379 -0.17 1.65 22.24
CA ARG A 379 0.17 3.09 22.31
C ARG A 379 -0.92 4.00 21.73
N LEU A 380 -2.16 3.68 22.03
CA LEU A 380 -3.33 4.46 21.63
C LEU A 380 -3.90 5.31 22.77
N THR A 381 -3.31 5.28 23.97
CA THR A 381 -3.83 5.95 25.17
C THR A 381 -4.10 7.43 24.95
N ARG A 382 -3.18 8.16 24.27
CA ARG A 382 -3.36 9.59 23.96
C ARG A 382 -4.46 9.86 22.94
N LEU A 383 -4.88 8.83 22.22
CA LEU A 383 -5.87 8.88 21.14
C LEU A 383 -7.23 8.31 21.58
N ALA A 384 -7.38 7.91 22.85
CA ALA A 384 -8.59 7.26 23.35
C ALA A 384 -9.89 8.03 23.06
N GLY A 385 -9.83 9.36 23.09
CA GLY A 385 -10.95 10.25 22.74
C GLY A 385 -11.03 10.68 21.29
N ALA A 386 -10.05 10.32 20.44
CA ALA A 386 -9.99 10.72 19.04
C ALA A 386 -11.01 9.95 18.19
N ASN A 387 -11.39 10.52 17.05
CA ASN A 387 -12.20 9.83 16.06
C ASN A 387 -11.32 8.84 15.28
N PRO A 388 -11.69 7.54 15.18
CA PRO A 388 -10.94 6.53 14.40
C PRO A 388 -10.60 6.94 12.97
N TYR A 389 -11.48 7.69 12.31
CA TYR A 389 -11.29 8.16 10.93
C TYR A 389 -10.34 9.36 10.79
N THR A 390 -9.83 9.91 11.90
CA THR A 390 -8.83 10.99 11.90
C THR A 390 -7.43 10.51 12.28
N LEU A 391 -7.28 9.20 12.47
CA LEU A 391 -6.01 8.56 12.82
C LEU A 391 -5.10 8.49 11.59
N SER A 392 -3.80 8.53 11.82
CA SER A 392 -2.84 8.16 10.78
C SER A 392 -3.01 6.69 10.40
N GLY A 393 -2.56 6.29 9.20
CA GLY A 393 -2.68 4.91 8.71
C GLY A 393 -2.11 3.88 9.70
N GLY A 394 -0.96 4.18 10.34
CA GLY A 394 -0.35 3.34 11.35
C GLY A 394 -1.18 3.24 12.64
N GLU A 395 -1.75 4.36 13.11
CA GLU A 395 -2.63 4.39 14.28
C GLU A 395 -3.93 3.64 14.02
N ALA A 396 -4.53 3.84 12.85
CA ALA A 396 -5.73 3.13 12.42
C ALA A 396 -5.48 1.61 12.34
N ARG A 397 -4.31 1.18 11.84
CA ARG A 397 -3.92 -0.24 11.81
C ARG A 397 -3.78 -0.81 13.21
N ARG A 398 -3.11 -0.12 14.14
CA ARG A 398 -3.02 -0.54 15.54
C ARG A 398 -4.39 -0.67 16.19
N LEU A 399 -5.29 0.28 15.94
CA LEU A 399 -6.67 0.20 16.44
C LEU A 399 -7.41 -1.00 15.86
N SER A 400 -7.28 -1.28 14.57
CA SER A 400 -7.90 -2.43 13.91
C SER A 400 -7.44 -3.77 14.52
N VAL A 401 -6.14 -3.91 14.83
CA VAL A 401 -5.61 -5.08 15.54
C VAL A 401 -6.16 -5.13 16.97
N ALA A 402 -6.19 -4.00 17.67
CA ALA A 402 -6.71 -3.90 19.05
C ALA A 402 -8.18 -4.33 19.13
N THR A 403 -9.03 -3.90 18.18
CA THR A 403 -10.44 -4.30 18.15
C THR A 403 -10.62 -5.81 17.95
N ALA A 404 -9.79 -6.43 17.11
CA ALA A 404 -9.80 -7.87 16.92
C ALA A 404 -9.38 -8.62 18.20
N LEU A 405 -8.41 -8.10 18.96
CA LEU A 405 -7.92 -8.68 20.21
C LEU A 405 -8.86 -8.46 21.40
N ALA A 406 -9.70 -7.42 21.37
CA ALA A 406 -10.57 -7.05 22.50
C ALA A 406 -11.53 -8.18 22.94
N THR A 407 -11.83 -9.12 22.06
CA THR A 407 -12.67 -10.28 22.34
C THR A 407 -11.91 -11.53 22.78
N ALA A 408 -10.56 -11.46 22.81
CA ALA A 408 -9.64 -12.56 23.11
C ALA A 408 -9.93 -13.82 22.27
N PRO A 409 -9.92 -13.73 20.93
CA PRO A 409 -10.25 -14.83 20.04
C PRO A 409 -9.14 -15.89 20.03
N ARG A 410 -9.47 -17.18 19.81
CA ARG A 410 -8.47 -18.25 19.69
C ARG A 410 -7.74 -18.26 18.35
N LEU A 411 -8.36 -17.71 17.31
CA LEU A 411 -7.81 -17.61 15.96
C LEU A 411 -7.82 -16.15 15.53
N LEU A 412 -6.70 -15.68 15.00
CA LEU A 412 -6.56 -14.37 14.35
C LEU A 412 -6.36 -14.55 12.85
N VAL A 413 -7.10 -13.81 12.06
CA VAL A 413 -6.95 -13.72 10.60
C VAL A 413 -6.65 -12.28 10.24
N LEU A 414 -5.42 -12.02 9.82
CA LEU A 414 -4.88 -10.67 9.64
C LEU A 414 -4.57 -10.47 8.16
N ASP A 415 -5.14 -9.44 7.55
CA ASP A 415 -4.85 -9.07 6.15
C ASP A 415 -3.93 -7.86 6.13
N GLU A 416 -2.66 -8.06 5.74
CA GLU A 416 -1.57 -7.10 5.70
C GLU A 416 -1.36 -6.36 7.05
N PRO A 417 -1.10 -7.08 8.17
CA PRO A 417 -1.09 -6.47 9.50
C PRO A 417 0.03 -5.44 9.71
N THR A 418 1.17 -5.60 9.03
CA THR A 418 2.36 -4.74 9.18
C THR A 418 2.46 -3.66 8.12
N PHE A 419 1.50 -3.60 7.21
CA PHE A 419 1.52 -2.67 6.09
C PHE A 419 1.49 -1.19 6.55
N GLY A 420 2.40 -0.37 6.01
CA GLY A 420 2.49 1.06 6.31
C GLY A 420 2.93 1.38 7.74
N GLN A 421 3.54 0.42 8.45
CA GLN A 421 4.05 0.65 9.81
C GLN A 421 5.48 1.17 9.80
N ASP A 422 5.74 2.14 10.70
CA ASP A 422 7.11 2.48 11.06
C ASP A 422 7.80 1.30 11.77
N ARG A 423 9.14 1.25 11.76
CA ARG A 423 9.94 0.15 12.29
C ARG A 423 9.60 -0.19 13.74
N ARG A 424 9.40 0.81 14.58
CA ARG A 424 9.10 0.61 16.00
C ARG A 424 7.73 -0.03 16.21
N THR A 425 6.71 0.49 15.52
CA THR A 425 5.35 -0.05 15.55
C THR A 425 5.32 -1.48 14.99
N TRP A 426 6.07 -1.73 13.92
CA TRP A 426 6.22 -3.05 13.34
C TRP A 426 6.77 -4.05 14.36
N ILE A 427 7.89 -3.71 15.05
CA ILE A 427 8.51 -4.56 16.07
C ILE A 427 7.53 -4.87 17.20
N GLU A 428 6.79 -3.88 17.69
CA GLU A 428 5.82 -4.06 18.77
C GLU A 428 4.66 -4.96 18.36
N LEU A 429 4.16 -4.79 17.14
CA LEU A 429 3.09 -5.63 16.60
C LEU A 429 3.55 -7.08 16.43
N VAL A 430 4.74 -7.30 15.86
CA VAL A 430 5.29 -8.64 15.67
C VAL A 430 5.56 -9.32 17.02
N ALA A 431 6.09 -8.59 18.00
CA ALA A 431 6.28 -9.10 19.38
C ALA A 431 4.94 -9.48 20.03
N LEU A 432 3.89 -8.68 19.84
CA LEU A 432 2.54 -8.99 20.32
C LEU A 432 2.00 -10.28 19.68
N LEU A 433 2.14 -10.44 18.38
CA LEU A 433 1.70 -11.64 17.67
C LEU A 433 2.51 -12.88 18.08
N ALA A 434 3.82 -12.72 18.34
CA ALA A 434 4.66 -13.78 18.89
C ALA A 434 4.15 -14.23 20.27
N ALA A 435 3.86 -13.30 21.17
CA ALA A 435 3.32 -13.61 22.49
C ALA A 435 1.98 -14.34 22.40
N LEU A 436 1.06 -13.90 21.54
CA LEU A 436 -0.22 -14.55 21.31
C LEU A 436 -0.05 -15.98 20.77
N ARG A 437 0.87 -16.19 19.82
CA ARG A 437 1.23 -17.53 19.34
C ARG A 437 1.71 -18.43 20.48
N ASP A 438 2.62 -17.91 21.30
CA ASP A 438 3.21 -18.65 22.42
C ASP A 438 2.16 -18.98 23.51
N ASP A 439 1.13 -18.15 23.65
CA ASP A 439 -0.07 -18.37 24.48
C ASP A 439 -1.06 -19.38 23.84
N GLY A 440 -0.72 -19.96 22.68
CA GLY A 440 -1.51 -20.99 22.01
C GLY A 440 -2.56 -20.49 21.03
N HIS A 441 -2.59 -19.20 20.69
CA HIS A 441 -3.47 -18.70 19.64
C HIS A 441 -2.97 -19.14 18.26
N GLY A 442 -3.90 -19.43 17.34
CA GLY A 442 -3.59 -19.60 15.93
C GLY A 442 -3.60 -18.24 15.21
N VAL A 443 -2.58 -17.97 14.41
CA VAL A 443 -2.50 -16.72 13.63
C VAL A 443 -2.36 -17.06 12.16
N VAL A 444 -3.22 -16.49 11.32
CA VAL A 444 -3.06 -16.49 9.86
C VAL A 444 -2.79 -15.05 9.46
N ALA A 445 -1.60 -14.80 8.92
CA ALA A 445 -1.21 -13.49 8.40
C ALA A 445 -1.11 -13.57 6.87
N ILE A 446 -1.98 -12.86 6.20
CA ILE A 446 -1.83 -12.61 4.76
C ILE A 446 -0.87 -11.45 4.63
N THR A 447 0.25 -11.66 3.97
CA THR A 447 1.27 -10.61 3.87
C THR A 447 2.21 -10.82 2.67
N HIS A 448 2.79 -9.74 2.21
CA HIS A 448 3.94 -9.70 1.31
C HIS A 448 5.21 -9.17 2.00
N ASP A 449 5.13 -8.95 3.31
CA ASP A 449 6.25 -8.48 4.14
C ASP A 449 7.20 -9.65 4.45
N GLU A 450 8.33 -9.71 3.72
CA GLU A 450 9.35 -10.75 3.88
C GLU A 450 10.03 -10.67 5.25
N ASP A 451 10.15 -9.48 5.83
CA ASP A 451 10.69 -9.29 7.17
C ASP A 451 9.79 -9.92 8.22
N PHE A 452 8.46 -9.76 8.09
CA PHE A 452 7.47 -10.41 8.95
C PHE A 452 7.55 -11.94 8.84
N VAL A 453 7.63 -12.45 7.61
CA VAL A 453 7.73 -13.89 7.35
C VAL A 453 8.99 -14.44 8.01
N THR A 454 10.13 -13.79 7.84
CA THR A 454 11.42 -14.22 8.40
C THR A 454 11.45 -14.13 9.93
N ALA A 455 10.85 -13.07 10.50
CA ALA A 455 10.91 -12.81 11.93
C ALA A 455 9.97 -13.70 12.76
N LEU A 456 8.79 -14.09 12.22
CA LEU A 456 7.71 -14.65 13.02
C LEU A 456 7.05 -15.91 12.45
N ALA A 457 7.01 -16.11 11.12
CA ALA A 457 6.20 -17.19 10.56
C ALA A 457 6.79 -18.57 10.88
N ASP A 458 5.96 -19.45 11.44
CA ASP A 458 6.32 -20.85 11.65
C ASP A 458 6.20 -21.66 10.35
N ARG A 459 5.28 -21.25 9.47
CA ARG A 459 5.04 -21.88 8.17
C ARG A 459 4.53 -20.88 7.15
N VAL A 460 4.89 -21.10 5.89
CA VAL A 460 4.47 -20.27 4.75
C VAL A 460 3.61 -21.09 3.79
N GLN A 461 2.50 -20.50 3.35
CA GLN A 461 1.64 -21.04 2.31
C GLN A 461 1.62 -20.05 1.15
N SER A 462 2.22 -20.41 0.01
CA SER A 462 2.11 -19.61 -1.21
C SER A 462 0.78 -19.88 -1.92
N LEU A 463 0.16 -18.80 -2.43
CA LEU A 463 -0.97 -18.86 -3.35
C LEU A 463 -0.46 -18.53 -4.76
N ASP A 464 -0.64 -19.46 -5.70
CA ASP A 464 -0.28 -19.26 -7.10
C ASP A 464 -1.53 -18.89 -7.92
N ARG A 465 -1.32 -18.18 -9.02
CA ARG A 465 -2.40 -18.00 -10.00
C ARG A 465 -2.78 -19.37 -10.56
N ALA A 466 -4.09 -19.68 -10.57
CA ALA A 466 -4.56 -20.83 -11.35
C ALA A 466 -4.04 -20.69 -12.79
N ALA A 467 -3.41 -21.75 -13.30
CA ALA A 467 -3.12 -21.80 -14.72
C ALA A 467 -4.43 -21.58 -15.48
N PRO A 468 -4.47 -20.74 -16.53
CA PRO A 468 -5.69 -20.60 -17.33
C PRO A 468 -6.07 -21.99 -17.85
N ASP A 469 -7.33 -22.39 -17.61
CA ASP A 469 -7.90 -23.62 -18.17
C ASP A 469 -7.66 -23.64 -19.68
N GLY A 470 -6.79 -24.52 -20.14
CA GLY A 470 -6.54 -24.69 -21.58
C GLY A 470 -5.09 -24.92 -22.02
N ALA A 471 -4.09 -24.87 -21.14
CA ALA A 471 -2.75 -25.30 -21.50
C ALA A 471 -2.62 -26.82 -21.32
N LEU A 472 -2.88 -27.58 -22.38
CA LEU A 472 -2.44 -28.96 -22.49
C LEU A 472 -0.91 -29.01 -22.30
N PRO A 473 -0.36 -29.98 -21.58
CA PRO A 473 1.09 -30.10 -21.45
C PRO A 473 1.66 -30.41 -22.86
N HIS A 474 2.50 -29.52 -23.35
CA HIS A 474 3.29 -29.80 -24.54
C HIS A 474 4.12 -31.03 -24.26
N GLY A 475 3.75 -32.11 -24.95
CA GLY A 475 4.45 -33.39 -24.93
C GLY A 475 5.92 -33.20 -25.35
N ALA A 476 6.77 -33.94 -24.67
CA ALA A 476 8.18 -34.07 -25.00
C ALA A 476 8.39 -34.46 -26.49
N PRO A 477 9.47 -33.99 -27.11
CA PRO A 477 9.75 -34.33 -28.51
C PRO A 477 10.12 -35.82 -28.63
N PRO A 478 9.64 -36.54 -29.64
CA PRO A 478 10.11 -37.89 -29.92
C PRO A 478 11.51 -37.83 -30.53
N HIS A 479 12.41 -38.62 -29.97
CA HIS A 479 13.71 -38.93 -30.58
C HIS A 479 13.56 -39.83 -31.80
N GLY A 480 14.38 -39.58 -32.84
CA GLY A 480 14.82 -40.60 -33.81
C GLY A 480 14.51 -40.32 -35.26
N ALA A 481 15.56 -39.97 -35.97
CA ALA A 481 15.72 -39.88 -37.42
C ALA A 481 15.58 -41.29 -38.12
N PRO A 482 15.65 -41.46 -39.48
CA PRO A 482 16.56 -40.83 -40.41
C PRO A 482 15.95 -40.53 -41.81
N PRO A 483 16.82 -40.18 -42.82
CA PRO A 483 16.44 -39.38 -43.96
C PRO A 483 16.16 -40.23 -45.23
N HIS A 484 15.52 -39.63 -46.21
CA HIS A 484 15.76 -39.76 -47.65
C HIS A 484 14.56 -39.31 -48.49
N GLY A 485 14.88 -38.58 -49.57
CA GLY A 485 14.12 -38.66 -50.82
C GLY A 485 13.58 -37.32 -51.34
N GLU A 486 14.36 -36.76 -52.28
CA GLU A 486 13.95 -35.74 -53.25
C GLU A 486 12.74 -36.21 -54.09
N GLN A 487 11.86 -35.28 -54.47
CA GLN A 487 11.54 -34.97 -55.90
C GLN A 487 10.29 -34.06 -55.98
N SER A 488 10.49 -32.88 -56.45
CA SER A 488 9.91 -32.22 -57.64
C SER A 488 8.41 -32.33 -57.94
N GLY A 489 7.79 -31.16 -58.17
CA GLY A 489 6.76 -31.07 -59.20
C GLY A 489 5.56 -30.15 -58.93
N SER A 490 5.63 -28.95 -59.51
CA SER A 490 4.62 -28.23 -60.32
C SER A 490 3.31 -27.66 -59.64
N ALA A 491 3.23 -26.41 -59.71
CA ALA A 491 2.22 -25.44 -60.21
C ALA A 491 0.77 -25.85 -60.48
N SER A 492 -0.18 -25.03 -60.00
CA SER A 492 -1.27 -24.33 -60.74
C SER A 492 -2.19 -23.62 -59.72
N GLN A 493 -2.29 -22.32 -59.75
CA GLN A 493 -3.23 -21.41 -60.41
C GLN A 493 -4.74 -21.67 -60.13
N GLY A 494 -5.40 -20.59 -59.68
CA GLY A 494 -6.82 -20.32 -59.94
C GLY A 494 -7.61 -20.11 -58.63
N GLU A 495 -8.12 -19.07 -58.39
CA GLU A 495 -9.04 -18.07 -58.89
C GLU A 495 -9.86 -17.46 -57.75
N ALA A 496 -10.07 -16.21 -57.85
CA ALA A 496 -10.88 -15.31 -57.02
C ALA A 496 -12.39 -15.57 -57.12
N ARG A 497 -13.14 -15.19 -56.08
CA ARG A 497 -14.48 -14.58 -56.17
C ARG A 497 -14.93 -14.12 -54.78
N SER A 498 -14.95 -12.85 -54.52
CA SER A 498 -16.06 -11.86 -54.62
C SER A 498 -17.09 -11.95 -53.50
N ALA A 499 -17.16 -10.85 -52.77
CA ALA A 499 -18.20 -10.44 -51.84
C ALA A 499 -19.61 -10.36 -52.48
N PRO A 500 -20.66 -10.24 -51.66
CA PRO A 500 -21.40 -9.00 -51.78
C PRO A 500 -21.81 -8.33 -50.46
N GLU A 501 -21.97 -7.10 -50.61
CA GLU A 501 -22.48 -5.93 -49.97
C GLU A 501 -24.01 -5.96 -49.67
N VAL A 502 -24.45 -4.97 -48.87
CA VAL A 502 -25.81 -4.35 -48.81
C VAL A 502 -26.77 -4.95 -47.75
N ALA A 503 -27.35 -4.25 -46.79
CA ALA A 503 -27.92 -2.91 -46.62
C ALA A 503 -28.39 -2.68 -45.17
N GLY A 504 -28.31 -1.48 -44.63
CA GLY A 504 -29.25 -1.01 -43.61
C GLY A 504 -30.61 -0.61 -44.28
N PRO A 505 -31.58 -0.03 -43.60
CA PRO A 505 -31.47 1.06 -42.68
C PRO A 505 -32.54 1.17 -41.54
N ALA A 506 -32.34 2.16 -40.68
CA ALA A 506 -33.33 3.10 -40.12
C ALA A 506 -34.39 2.67 -39.09
N GLY A 507 -34.52 3.49 -38.08
CA GLY A 507 -35.79 3.88 -37.50
C GLY A 507 -35.83 4.04 -35.98
N ALA A 508 -35.51 5.23 -35.53
CA ALA A 508 -36.23 6.11 -34.61
C ALA A 508 -37.24 5.50 -33.62
N ALA A 509 -37.10 5.86 -32.33
CA ALA A 509 -38.07 6.76 -31.66
C ALA A 509 -37.69 6.99 -30.19
N LEU A 510 -37.64 8.25 -29.82
CA LEU A 510 -37.80 8.80 -28.47
C LEU A 510 -39.08 8.27 -27.80
N VAL A 511 -39.08 8.08 -26.48
CA VAL A 511 -40.13 8.57 -25.58
C VAL A 511 -39.57 8.84 -24.18
N ASP A 512 -39.93 10.00 -23.70
CA ASP A 512 -39.78 10.64 -22.39
C ASP A 512 -40.27 9.84 -21.17
N ARG A 513 -39.56 10.08 -20.10
CA ARG A 513 -39.85 10.44 -18.68
C ARG A 513 -41.20 9.90 -18.01
N PRO A 514 -41.28 9.88 -16.65
CA PRO A 514 -40.76 10.88 -15.71
C PRO A 514 -39.60 10.42 -14.81
#